data_1b3832d851f1b91b9ef63195de1998ab
#
_entry.id   1b3832d851f1b91b9ef63195de1998ab
#
_cell.length_a   1.000
_cell.length_b   1.000
_cell.length_c   1.000
_cell.angle_alpha   90.00
_cell.angle_beta   90.00
_cell.angle_gamma   90.00
#
_symmetry.space_group_name_H-M   'P 1'
#
loop_
_entity.id
_entity.type
_entity.pdbx_description
1 polymer ?
#
loop_
_entity_poly.entity_id
_entity_poly.type
_entity_poly.pdbx_seq_one_letter_code
_entity_poly.pdbx_strand_id
1 'polypeptide(L)'
;MISRKDIDCGKEFDWGLTSENYAKYRDIYPAEFYKSIVELGCGTKGQRMLDLATGTGVLPRGMQKYGAKWTGADISKNQIKYARLLSEASGADIDYIASPAEELDFGAESFDGVTAAQCFMYFNQEVLLPKIHKWLKPGGHFLITIMDWLPFESEIAMKSEKLILKYNPAWSGCGRKRSTPSVPKCAEGLFDAKNIIAYATDIPFTSESWNGRIKACRGIEASLTSAEIEKWEAEHKKMLAEYPKSFKVPHFITIMDLVKI
;
A
#
# COMPACT_ATOMS: atom_id res chain seq x y z
N MET A 1 1.76 -9.13 -14.87
CA MET A 1 1.97 -7.73 -15.32
C MET A 1 0.62 -7.01 -15.30
N ILE A 2 0.61 -5.75 -14.95
CA ILE A 2 -0.58 -4.89 -14.87
C ILE A 2 -0.40 -3.79 -15.91
N SER A 3 -1.43 -3.52 -16.71
CA SER A 3 -1.47 -2.39 -17.64
C SER A 3 -2.84 -1.71 -17.56
N ARG A 4 -2.84 -0.40 -17.34
CA ARG A 4 -4.06 0.43 -17.31
C ARG A 4 -3.77 1.77 -17.97
N LYS A 5 -4.63 2.21 -18.85
CA LYS A 5 -4.44 3.46 -19.63
C LYS A 5 -4.33 4.71 -18.76
N ASP A 6 -5.01 4.71 -17.60
CA ASP A 6 -5.02 5.81 -16.63
C ASP A 6 -3.82 5.79 -15.66
N ILE A 7 -2.98 4.76 -15.71
CA ILE A 7 -1.79 4.61 -14.90
C ILE A 7 -0.56 4.54 -15.81
N ASP A 8 0.42 5.41 -15.58
CA ASP A 8 1.70 5.47 -16.28
C ASP A 8 1.54 5.44 -17.82
N CYS A 9 0.49 6.12 -18.34
CA CYS A 9 0.15 6.16 -19.76
C CYS A 9 -0.02 4.76 -20.40
N GLY A 10 -0.42 3.77 -19.63
CA GLY A 10 -0.58 2.38 -20.08
C GLY A 10 0.71 1.56 -20.09
N LYS A 11 1.83 2.08 -19.59
CA LYS A 11 3.07 1.32 -19.44
C LYS A 11 2.83 0.15 -18.47
N GLU A 12 3.25 -1.04 -18.89
CA GLU A 12 3.16 -2.24 -18.06
C GLU A 12 4.10 -2.16 -16.85
N PHE A 13 3.67 -2.75 -15.74
CA PHE A 13 4.48 -2.91 -14.53
C PHE A 13 4.17 -4.22 -13.83
N ASP A 14 5.15 -4.73 -13.07
CA ASP A 14 5.02 -5.96 -12.29
C ASP A 14 5.53 -5.74 -10.85
N TRP A 15 4.60 -5.72 -9.90
CA TRP A 15 4.94 -5.62 -8.48
C TRP A 15 5.74 -6.82 -7.97
N GLY A 16 5.67 -7.97 -8.65
CA GLY A 16 6.45 -9.15 -8.28
C GLY A 16 7.97 -8.95 -8.39
N LEU A 17 8.41 -8.02 -9.26
CA LEU A 17 9.83 -7.68 -9.41
C LEU A 17 10.39 -6.90 -8.22
N THR A 18 9.53 -6.18 -7.48
CA THR A 18 9.95 -5.35 -6.34
C THR A 18 9.98 -6.13 -5.02
N SER A 19 9.55 -7.39 -4.99
CA SER A 19 9.16 -8.10 -3.75
C SER A 19 10.27 -8.14 -2.70
N GLU A 20 11.53 -8.29 -3.10
CA GLU A 20 12.68 -8.33 -2.17
C GLU A 20 12.91 -6.97 -1.50
N ASN A 21 13.04 -5.91 -2.29
CA ASN A 21 13.22 -4.56 -1.76
C ASN A 21 11.96 -4.05 -1.06
N TYR A 22 10.78 -4.46 -1.52
CA TYR A 22 9.53 -4.18 -0.84
C TYR A 22 9.52 -4.78 0.56
N ALA A 23 9.89 -6.07 0.70
CA ALA A 23 9.99 -6.75 1.98
C ALA A 23 10.99 -6.08 2.95
N LYS A 24 12.10 -5.56 2.42
CA LYS A 24 13.16 -4.96 3.22
C LYS A 24 12.88 -3.51 3.64
N TYR A 25 12.21 -2.71 2.79
CA TYR A 25 12.17 -1.26 2.94
C TYR A 25 10.75 -0.65 2.98
N ARG A 26 9.69 -1.44 2.90
CA ARG A 26 8.32 -0.92 2.86
C ARG A 26 7.52 -1.10 4.14
N ASP A 27 8.08 -1.76 5.15
CA ASP A 27 7.47 -1.87 6.49
C ASP A 27 7.75 -0.59 7.30
N ILE A 28 7.03 0.48 6.96
CA ILE A 28 7.28 1.84 7.45
C ILE A 28 6.04 2.52 8.03
N TYR A 29 4.92 1.82 8.18
CA TYR A 29 3.74 2.42 8.80
C TYR A 29 4.03 2.77 10.26
N PRO A 30 3.77 4.03 10.69
CA PRO A 30 3.98 4.45 12.07
C PRO A 30 2.95 3.78 12.99
N ALA A 31 3.27 3.70 14.28
CA ALA A 31 2.37 3.10 15.28
C ALA A 31 0.98 3.75 15.31
N GLU A 32 0.91 5.05 15.05
CA GLU A 32 -0.33 5.83 14.98
C GLU A 32 -1.28 5.31 13.89
N PHE A 33 -0.74 4.89 12.75
CA PHE A 33 -1.53 4.32 11.66
C PHE A 33 -2.31 3.08 12.10
N TYR A 34 -1.65 2.17 12.80
CA TYR A 34 -2.30 0.96 13.32
C TYR A 34 -3.31 1.26 14.43
N LYS A 35 -3.01 2.26 15.29
CA LYS A 35 -3.95 2.71 16.32
C LYS A 35 -5.20 3.30 15.71
N SER A 36 -5.07 4.12 14.67
CA SER A 36 -6.23 4.69 13.97
C SER A 36 -7.16 3.61 13.41
N ILE A 37 -6.62 2.51 12.89
CA ILE A 37 -7.44 1.36 12.44
C ILE A 37 -8.19 0.72 13.60
N VAL A 38 -7.54 0.56 14.75
CA VAL A 38 -8.16 0.01 15.97
C VAL A 38 -9.24 0.94 16.52
N GLU A 39 -9.01 2.25 16.51
CA GLU A 39 -9.98 3.27 16.96
C GLU A 39 -11.24 3.30 16.09
N LEU A 40 -11.13 2.91 14.81
CA LEU A 40 -12.26 2.67 13.92
C LEU A 40 -12.99 1.34 14.19
N GLY A 41 -12.57 0.59 15.21
CA GLY A 41 -13.17 -0.69 15.57
C GLY A 41 -12.71 -1.88 14.72
N CYS A 42 -11.60 -1.74 13.99
CA CYS A 42 -11.09 -2.77 13.06
C CYS A 42 -9.81 -3.44 13.57
N GLY A 43 -9.64 -4.71 13.21
CA GLY A 43 -8.41 -5.46 13.46
C GLY A 43 -8.23 -5.95 14.90
N THR A 44 -9.29 -6.02 15.69
CA THR A 44 -9.26 -6.41 17.11
C THR A 44 -9.63 -7.87 17.33
N LYS A 45 -9.36 -8.37 18.55
CA LYS A 45 -9.61 -9.76 18.94
C LYS A 45 -11.03 -10.22 18.61
N GLY A 46 -11.15 -11.39 18.01
CA GLY A 46 -12.41 -12.01 17.61
C GLY A 46 -12.89 -11.64 16.21
N GLN A 47 -12.29 -10.63 15.59
CA GLN A 47 -12.60 -10.23 14.21
C GLN A 47 -11.86 -11.07 13.17
N ARG A 48 -12.47 -11.20 11.99
CA ARG A 48 -11.87 -11.75 10.78
C ARG A 48 -11.69 -10.59 9.78
N MET A 49 -10.45 -10.36 9.36
CA MET A 49 -10.06 -9.27 8.48
C MET A 49 -9.51 -9.80 7.17
N LEU A 50 -9.81 -9.12 6.07
CA LEU A 50 -9.24 -9.38 4.75
C LEU A 50 -8.41 -8.16 4.31
N ASP A 51 -7.16 -8.39 3.91
CA ASP A 51 -6.30 -7.34 3.32
C ASP A 51 -6.10 -7.62 1.83
N LEU A 52 -6.63 -6.74 0.99
CA LEU A 52 -6.58 -6.83 -0.48
C LEU A 52 -5.31 -6.18 -1.02
N ALA A 53 -4.66 -6.85 -1.97
CA ALA A 53 -3.32 -6.53 -2.47
C ALA A 53 -2.32 -6.33 -1.31
N THR A 54 -2.31 -7.31 -0.43
CA THR A 54 -1.56 -7.31 0.84
C THR A 54 -0.04 -7.12 0.67
N GLY A 55 0.47 -7.30 -0.56
CA GLY A 55 1.89 -7.23 -0.85
C GLY A 55 2.67 -8.26 -0.03
N THR A 56 3.70 -7.79 0.68
CA THR A 56 4.48 -8.63 1.61
C THR A 56 3.84 -8.78 2.99
N GLY A 57 2.54 -8.47 3.15
CA GLY A 57 1.80 -8.64 4.40
C GLY A 57 2.11 -7.60 5.48
N VAL A 58 2.51 -6.38 5.10
CA VAL A 58 2.91 -5.32 6.04
C VAL A 58 1.78 -4.97 7.00
N LEU A 59 0.59 -4.71 6.47
CA LEU A 59 -0.56 -4.33 7.29
C LEU A 59 -1.01 -5.46 8.23
N PRO A 60 -1.29 -6.69 7.76
CA PRO A 60 -1.70 -7.77 8.65
C PRO A 60 -0.67 -8.09 9.73
N ARG A 61 0.64 -8.12 9.41
CA ARG A 61 1.69 -8.36 10.41
C ARG A 61 1.73 -7.26 11.48
N GLY A 62 1.64 -5.99 11.08
CA GLY A 62 1.62 -4.87 12.04
C GLY A 62 0.38 -4.87 12.92
N MET A 63 -0.74 -5.40 12.42
CA MET A 63 -2.02 -5.50 13.15
C MET A 63 -2.15 -6.75 14.00
N GLN A 64 -1.29 -7.78 13.85
CA GLN A 64 -1.42 -9.05 14.56
C GLN A 64 -1.50 -8.90 16.08
N LYS A 65 -0.75 -7.97 16.66
CA LYS A 65 -0.73 -7.71 18.12
C LYS A 65 -2.09 -7.30 18.69
N TYR A 66 -3.05 -6.90 17.86
CA TYR A 66 -4.41 -6.51 18.28
C TYR A 66 -5.40 -7.69 18.25
N GLY A 67 -5.00 -8.85 17.72
CA GLY A 67 -5.65 -10.13 17.93
C GLY A 67 -6.74 -10.54 16.94
N ALA A 68 -6.94 -9.80 15.84
CA ALA A 68 -7.80 -10.26 14.75
C ALA A 68 -7.14 -11.39 13.96
N LYS A 69 -7.95 -12.24 13.32
CA LYS A 69 -7.49 -13.19 12.33
C LYS A 69 -7.45 -12.53 10.96
N TRP A 70 -6.30 -12.61 10.29
CA TRP A 70 -6.10 -11.96 9.00
C TRP A 70 -5.99 -12.96 7.86
N THR A 71 -6.60 -12.59 6.73
CA THR A 71 -6.34 -13.18 5.42
C THR A 71 -5.77 -12.09 4.53
N GLY A 72 -4.62 -12.30 3.92
CA GLY A 72 -4.01 -11.39 2.94
C GLY A 72 -4.10 -11.98 1.54
N ALA A 73 -4.55 -11.21 0.56
CA ALA A 73 -4.58 -11.64 -0.84
C ALA A 73 -3.77 -10.69 -1.72
N ASP A 74 -3.01 -11.24 -2.66
CA ASP A 74 -2.26 -10.46 -3.65
C ASP A 74 -2.16 -11.22 -4.98
N ILE A 75 -2.20 -10.50 -6.09
CA ILE A 75 -2.06 -11.07 -7.43
C ILE A 75 -0.66 -11.66 -7.65
N SER A 76 0.36 -11.12 -6.99
CA SER A 76 1.75 -11.52 -7.15
C SER A 76 2.12 -12.68 -6.25
N LYS A 77 2.42 -13.84 -6.86
CA LYS A 77 2.96 -15.00 -6.13
C LYS A 77 4.27 -14.68 -5.40
N ASN A 78 5.10 -13.79 -5.95
CA ASN A 78 6.34 -13.36 -5.31
C ASN A 78 6.07 -12.53 -4.04
N GLN A 79 5.13 -11.58 -4.09
CA GLN A 79 4.71 -10.83 -2.91
C GLN A 79 4.22 -11.78 -1.81
N ILE A 80 3.36 -12.73 -2.15
CA ILE A 80 2.83 -13.74 -1.19
C ILE A 80 3.96 -14.63 -0.63
N LYS A 81 4.94 -15.01 -1.45
CA LYS A 81 6.11 -15.75 -0.97
C LYS A 81 6.83 -14.99 0.16
N TYR A 82 7.12 -13.69 -0.06
CA TYR A 82 7.76 -12.86 0.96
C TYR A 82 6.85 -12.60 2.17
N ALA A 83 5.55 -12.44 1.95
CA ALA A 83 4.57 -12.31 3.03
C ALA A 83 4.62 -13.51 3.99
N ARG A 84 4.63 -14.74 3.46
CA ARG A 84 4.75 -15.98 4.25
C ARG A 84 6.07 -16.03 5.02
N LEU A 85 7.20 -15.77 4.36
CA LEU A 85 8.53 -15.79 4.99
C LEU A 85 8.62 -14.77 6.15
N LEU A 86 8.12 -13.56 5.95
CA LEU A 86 8.15 -12.52 6.97
C LEU A 86 7.18 -12.79 8.12
N SER A 87 6.03 -13.40 7.83
CA SER A 87 5.08 -13.82 8.86
C SER A 87 5.63 -14.96 9.71
N GLU A 88 6.22 -15.97 9.09
CA GLU A 88 6.90 -17.05 9.79
C GLU A 88 8.01 -16.53 10.70
N ALA A 89 8.88 -15.64 10.19
CA ALA A 89 9.96 -15.02 10.94
C ALA A 89 9.48 -14.19 12.13
N SER A 90 8.29 -13.59 12.05
CA SER A 90 7.70 -12.79 13.15
C SER A 90 6.72 -13.56 14.03
N GLY A 91 6.49 -14.85 13.76
CA GLY A 91 5.48 -15.67 14.45
C GLY A 91 4.04 -15.22 14.19
N ALA A 92 3.80 -14.59 13.03
CA ALA A 92 2.48 -14.10 12.64
C ALA A 92 1.64 -15.22 12.00
N ASP A 93 0.43 -15.46 12.53
CA ASP A 93 -0.54 -16.42 11.99
C ASP A 93 -1.50 -15.70 11.04
N ILE A 94 -1.14 -15.69 9.74
CA ILE A 94 -1.87 -15.00 8.69
C ILE A 94 -2.05 -15.95 7.50
N ASP A 95 -3.30 -16.10 7.03
CA ASP A 95 -3.60 -16.84 5.82
C ASP A 95 -3.27 -15.99 4.57
N TYR A 96 -2.60 -16.58 3.57
CA TYR A 96 -2.23 -15.87 2.35
C TYR A 96 -2.74 -16.57 1.08
N ILE A 97 -3.35 -15.79 0.18
CA ILE A 97 -3.93 -16.22 -1.10
C ILE A 97 -3.24 -15.49 -2.25
N ALA A 98 -2.73 -16.24 -3.24
CA ALA A 98 -2.19 -15.63 -4.47
C ALA A 98 -3.28 -15.64 -5.55
N SER A 99 -4.00 -14.51 -5.67
CA SER A 99 -5.13 -14.33 -6.61
C SER A 99 -5.36 -12.83 -6.87
N PRO A 100 -5.82 -12.45 -8.08
CA PRO A 100 -6.41 -11.14 -8.30
C PRO A 100 -7.58 -10.91 -7.35
N ALA A 101 -7.74 -9.67 -6.84
CA ALA A 101 -8.81 -9.34 -5.90
C ALA A 101 -10.21 -9.57 -6.50
N GLU A 102 -10.36 -9.26 -7.78
CA GLU A 102 -11.62 -9.42 -8.53
C GLU A 102 -12.01 -10.90 -8.75
N GLU A 103 -11.05 -11.84 -8.66
CA GLU A 103 -11.30 -13.26 -8.81
C GLU A 103 -11.59 -13.97 -7.47
N LEU A 104 -11.33 -13.30 -6.35
CA LEU A 104 -11.65 -13.85 -5.05
C LEU A 104 -13.17 -14.09 -4.92
N ASP A 105 -13.53 -15.18 -4.27
CA ASP A 105 -14.91 -15.48 -3.90
C ASP A 105 -14.96 -16.03 -2.48
N PHE A 106 -15.52 -15.24 -1.59
CA PHE A 106 -15.80 -15.62 -0.21
C PHE A 106 -17.30 -15.70 0.01
N GLY A 107 -17.70 -16.49 1.00
CA GLY A 107 -19.09 -16.55 1.46
C GLY A 107 -19.58 -15.15 1.91
N ALA A 108 -20.90 -14.94 1.88
CA ALA A 108 -21.47 -13.72 2.45
C ALA A 108 -21.11 -13.61 3.93
N GLU A 109 -20.91 -12.36 4.39
CA GLU A 109 -20.70 -12.05 5.82
C GLU A 109 -19.48 -12.77 6.46
N SER A 110 -18.44 -13.05 5.64
CA SER A 110 -17.24 -13.77 6.09
C SER A 110 -16.28 -12.93 6.91
N PHE A 111 -16.31 -11.58 6.78
CA PHE A 111 -15.37 -10.67 7.38
C PHE A 111 -16.03 -9.54 8.17
N ASP A 112 -15.39 -9.15 9.26
CA ASP A 112 -15.74 -7.97 10.04
C ASP A 112 -15.19 -6.70 9.41
N GLY A 113 -14.07 -6.81 8.69
CA GLY A 113 -13.48 -5.70 7.96
C GLY A 113 -12.63 -6.16 6.76
N VAL A 114 -12.55 -5.28 5.78
CA VAL A 114 -11.69 -5.42 4.59
C VAL A 114 -10.79 -4.19 4.51
N THR A 115 -9.54 -4.36 4.14
CA THR A 115 -8.57 -3.27 3.95
C THR A 115 -8.02 -3.27 2.54
N ALA A 116 -7.76 -2.07 2.00
CA ALA A 116 -7.03 -1.85 0.76
C ALA A 116 -6.00 -0.74 0.98
N ALA A 117 -4.77 -1.16 1.32
CA ALA A 117 -3.69 -0.25 1.68
C ALA A 117 -2.78 0.04 0.47
N GLN A 118 -2.75 1.29 -0.01
CA GLN A 118 -1.92 1.75 -1.14
C GLN A 118 -2.25 1.10 -2.50
N CYS A 119 -3.42 0.51 -2.66
CA CYS A 119 -3.70 -0.35 -3.82
C CYS A 119 -5.06 -0.10 -4.48
N PHE A 120 -5.98 0.60 -3.82
CA PHE A 120 -7.37 0.72 -4.28
C PHE A 120 -7.49 1.29 -5.70
N MET A 121 -6.58 2.16 -6.12
CA MET A 121 -6.51 2.72 -7.47
C MET A 121 -6.22 1.67 -8.57
N TYR A 122 -5.73 0.50 -8.22
CA TYR A 122 -5.40 -0.56 -9.19
C TYR A 122 -6.58 -1.49 -9.49
N PHE A 123 -7.63 -1.49 -8.67
CA PHE A 123 -8.78 -2.39 -8.81
C PHE A 123 -9.81 -1.91 -9.84
N ASN A 124 -10.52 -2.86 -10.42
CA ASN A 124 -11.81 -2.60 -11.04
C ASN A 124 -12.85 -2.44 -9.94
N GLN A 125 -13.05 -1.17 -9.53
CA GLN A 125 -13.88 -0.84 -8.37
C GLN A 125 -15.35 -1.22 -8.57
N GLU A 126 -15.87 -1.15 -9.79
CA GLU A 126 -17.26 -1.53 -10.11
C GLU A 126 -17.50 -3.03 -9.91
N VAL A 127 -16.49 -3.85 -10.16
CA VAL A 127 -16.56 -5.31 -9.93
C VAL A 127 -16.30 -5.66 -8.48
N LEU A 128 -15.33 -4.97 -7.84
CA LEU A 128 -14.84 -5.38 -6.52
C LEU A 128 -15.72 -4.89 -5.36
N LEU A 129 -16.27 -3.66 -5.43
CA LEU A 129 -17.07 -3.12 -4.32
C LEU A 129 -18.32 -3.94 -4.00
N PRO A 130 -19.12 -4.44 -4.98
CA PRO A 130 -20.23 -5.36 -4.67
C PRO A 130 -19.78 -6.66 -4.01
N LYS A 131 -18.59 -7.18 -4.36
CA LYS A 131 -18.03 -8.37 -3.73
C LYS A 131 -17.62 -8.09 -2.29
N ILE A 132 -16.92 -6.98 -2.04
CA ILE A 132 -16.55 -6.54 -0.68
C ILE A 132 -17.80 -6.38 0.18
N HIS A 133 -18.83 -5.73 -0.36
CA HIS A 133 -20.12 -5.57 0.33
C HIS A 133 -20.74 -6.93 0.69
N LYS A 134 -20.77 -7.90 -0.23
CA LYS A 134 -21.23 -9.27 0.03
C LYS A 134 -20.42 -9.95 1.14
N TRP A 135 -19.10 -9.82 1.13
CA TRP A 135 -18.20 -10.50 2.07
C TRP A 135 -18.23 -9.90 3.47
N LEU A 136 -18.53 -8.61 3.61
CA LEU A 136 -18.63 -7.95 4.91
C LEU A 136 -19.92 -8.34 5.64
N LYS A 137 -19.81 -8.51 6.94
CA LYS A 137 -20.96 -8.59 7.85
C LYS A 137 -21.76 -7.29 7.84
N PRO A 138 -23.05 -7.27 8.25
CA PRO A 138 -23.77 -6.01 8.47
C PRO A 138 -23.00 -5.07 9.38
N GLY A 139 -22.84 -3.80 8.98
CA GLY A 139 -22.04 -2.82 9.69
C GLY A 139 -20.52 -3.06 9.63
N GLY A 140 -20.05 -4.01 8.82
CA GLY A 140 -18.62 -4.26 8.60
C GLY A 140 -17.94 -3.11 7.86
N HIS A 141 -16.65 -2.96 8.05
CA HIS A 141 -15.83 -1.83 7.59
C HIS A 141 -15.01 -2.16 6.34
N PHE A 142 -15.00 -1.25 5.38
CA PHE A 142 -14.02 -1.26 4.30
C PHE A 142 -13.10 -0.06 4.42
N LEU A 143 -11.83 -0.30 4.76
CA LEU A 143 -10.83 0.74 4.96
C LEU A 143 -9.96 0.90 3.71
N ILE A 144 -10.00 2.08 3.11
CA ILE A 144 -9.10 2.47 2.02
C ILE A 144 -8.03 3.37 2.62
N THR A 145 -6.76 2.96 2.55
CA THR A 145 -5.68 3.73 3.16
C THR A 145 -4.61 4.12 2.15
N ILE A 146 -4.11 5.34 2.29
CA ILE A 146 -3.03 5.89 1.47
C ILE A 146 -2.01 6.54 2.40
N MET A 147 -0.73 6.34 2.10
CA MET A 147 0.40 6.99 2.75
C MET A 147 1.39 7.44 1.68
N ASP A 148 1.33 8.71 1.32
CA ASP A 148 2.16 9.31 0.30
C ASP A 148 3.26 10.18 0.94
N TRP A 149 4.50 10.13 0.44
CA TRP A 149 5.49 11.15 0.77
C TRP A 149 5.11 12.48 0.11
N LEU A 150 5.56 13.59 0.72
CA LEU A 150 5.22 14.94 0.30
C LEU A 150 6.43 15.61 -0.39
N PRO A 151 6.55 15.52 -1.72
CA PRO A 151 7.73 16.04 -2.44
C PRO A 151 7.86 17.56 -2.36
N PHE A 152 6.76 18.29 -2.21
CA PHE A 152 6.79 19.75 -2.08
C PHE A 152 7.18 20.23 -0.68
N GLU A 153 7.25 19.32 0.29
CA GLU A 153 7.66 19.58 1.67
C GLU A 153 9.02 18.93 2.00
N SER A 154 9.64 18.24 1.04
CA SER A 154 10.94 17.56 1.21
C SER A 154 11.77 17.66 -0.06
N GLU A 155 12.90 18.36 0.02
CA GLU A 155 13.84 18.47 -1.09
C GLU A 155 14.36 17.11 -1.54
N ILE A 156 14.65 16.21 -0.59
CA ILE A 156 15.11 14.84 -0.87
C ILE A 156 14.04 14.06 -1.66
N ALA A 157 12.79 14.12 -1.23
CA ALA A 157 11.70 13.45 -1.92
C ALA A 157 11.47 14.04 -3.32
N MET A 158 11.52 15.38 -3.45
CA MET A 158 11.39 16.05 -4.74
C MET A 158 12.51 15.67 -5.72
N LYS A 159 13.77 15.65 -5.26
CA LYS A 159 14.91 15.24 -6.09
C LYS A 159 14.82 13.76 -6.48
N SER A 160 14.34 12.90 -5.57
CA SER A 160 14.09 11.48 -5.86
C SER A 160 13.04 11.31 -6.96
N GLU A 161 11.90 12.04 -6.90
CA GLU A 161 10.88 12.01 -7.96
C GLU A 161 11.40 12.51 -9.30
N LYS A 162 12.20 13.58 -9.31
CA LYS A 162 12.85 14.07 -10.55
C LYS A 162 13.74 13.01 -11.18
N LEU A 163 14.46 12.22 -10.37
CA LEU A 163 15.27 11.11 -10.87
C LEU A 163 14.41 9.96 -11.37
N ILE A 164 13.29 9.64 -10.71
CA ILE A 164 12.34 8.65 -11.25
C ILE A 164 11.86 9.08 -12.63
N LEU A 165 11.39 10.33 -12.76
CA LEU A 165 10.86 10.87 -14.02
C LEU A 165 11.91 10.97 -15.13
N LYS A 166 13.19 11.15 -14.79
CA LYS A 166 14.28 11.10 -15.76
C LYS A 166 14.39 9.75 -16.46
N TYR A 167 14.20 8.65 -15.71
CA TYR A 167 14.31 7.27 -16.21
C TYR A 167 12.96 6.69 -16.64
N ASN A 168 11.87 7.15 -16.05
CA ASN A 168 10.50 6.72 -16.35
C ASN A 168 9.56 7.93 -16.45
N PRO A 169 9.58 8.67 -17.58
CA PRO A 169 8.75 9.87 -17.75
C PRO A 169 7.23 9.61 -17.67
N ALA A 170 6.81 8.38 -17.94
CA ALA A 170 5.40 7.98 -17.87
C ALA A 170 4.89 7.79 -16.43
N TRP A 171 5.78 7.75 -15.42
CA TRP A 171 5.38 7.48 -14.06
C TRP A 171 4.44 8.54 -13.48
N SER A 172 3.21 8.14 -13.17
CA SER A 172 2.13 9.03 -12.67
C SER A 172 2.04 9.10 -11.14
N GLY A 173 2.99 8.47 -10.42
CA GLY A 173 2.98 8.44 -8.95
C GLY A 173 3.57 9.68 -8.27
N CYS A 174 4.07 10.67 -9.04
CA CYS A 174 4.75 11.87 -8.55
C CYS A 174 3.79 13.00 -8.14
N GLY A 175 4.35 14.01 -7.46
CA GLY A 175 3.69 15.29 -7.22
C GLY A 175 2.57 15.22 -6.18
N ARG A 176 2.58 14.25 -5.28
CA ARG A 176 1.57 14.11 -4.23
C ARG A 176 1.56 15.30 -3.28
N LYS A 177 0.34 15.69 -2.89
CA LYS A 177 0.07 16.78 -1.93
C LYS A 177 -0.84 16.25 -0.84
N ARG A 178 -0.96 17.00 0.24
CA ARG A 178 -1.98 16.74 1.26
C ARG A 178 -3.36 16.84 0.63
N SER A 179 -4.03 15.73 0.49
CA SER A 179 -5.40 15.67 -0.03
C SER A 179 -6.15 14.51 0.59
N THR A 180 -7.40 14.75 0.96
CA THR A 180 -8.31 13.69 1.37
C THR A 180 -8.91 13.05 0.12
N PRO A 181 -8.97 11.71 0.06
CA PRO A 181 -9.60 11.04 -1.07
C PRO A 181 -11.12 11.29 -1.07
N SER A 182 -11.71 11.35 -2.25
CA SER A 182 -13.16 11.35 -2.40
C SER A 182 -13.72 9.93 -2.31
N VAL A 183 -14.92 9.81 -1.78
CA VAL A 183 -15.66 8.53 -1.79
C VAL A 183 -15.90 8.11 -3.24
N PRO A 184 -15.58 6.86 -3.63
CA PRO A 184 -15.86 6.37 -4.97
C PRO A 184 -17.35 6.40 -5.28
N LYS A 185 -17.74 6.89 -6.44
CA LYS A 185 -19.16 6.93 -6.85
C LYS A 185 -19.82 5.53 -6.84
N CYS A 186 -19.08 4.49 -7.21
CA CYS A 186 -19.56 3.12 -7.19
C CYS A 186 -19.74 2.55 -5.77
N ALA A 187 -19.41 3.30 -4.72
CA ALA A 187 -19.73 2.95 -3.34
C ALA A 187 -21.12 3.41 -2.90
N GLU A 188 -21.76 4.31 -3.66
CA GLU A 188 -23.10 4.81 -3.35
C GLU A 188 -24.13 3.66 -3.28
N GLY A 189 -24.95 3.64 -2.24
CA GLY A 189 -25.93 2.60 -1.99
C GLY A 189 -25.37 1.27 -1.48
N LEU A 190 -24.05 1.13 -1.39
CA LEU A 190 -23.39 -0.03 -0.79
C LEU A 190 -22.77 0.31 0.57
N PHE A 191 -22.21 1.51 0.70
CA PHE A 191 -21.45 1.94 1.87
C PHE A 191 -21.79 3.36 2.29
N ASP A 192 -21.79 3.59 3.60
CA ASP A 192 -21.75 4.90 4.20
C ASP A 192 -20.30 5.30 4.51
N ALA A 193 -19.86 6.48 4.07
CA ALA A 193 -18.59 7.05 4.49
C ALA A 193 -18.73 7.62 5.91
N LYS A 194 -18.27 6.89 6.92
CA LYS A 194 -18.41 7.27 8.33
C LYS A 194 -17.29 8.19 8.79
N ASN A 195 -16.05 7.88 8.41
CA ASN A 195 -14.87 8.61 8.87
C ASN A 195 -13.87 8.83 7.75
N ILE A 196 -13.19 9.96 7.77
CA ILE A 196 -11.97 10.19 7.00
C ILE A 196 -10.95 10.76 7.98
N ILE A 197 -9.97 9.91 8.33
CA ILE A 197 -8.81 10.30 9.14
C ILE A 197 -7.72 10.77 8.18
N ALA A 198 -7.15 11.95 8.43
CA ALA A 198 -6.07 12.50 7.61
C ALA A 198 -5.09 13.28 8.47
N TYR A 199 -3.81 12.93 8.38
CA TYR A 199 -2.75 13.61 9.13
C TYR A 199 -1.40 13.50 8.43
N ALA A 200 -0.50 14.43 8.76
CA ALA A 200 0.89 14.37 8.33
C ALA A 200 1.77 13.78 9.43
N THR A 201 2.79 13.05 9.04
CA THR A 201 3.79 12.50 9.95
C THR A 201 5.17 12.43 9.28
N ASP A 202 6.20 12.54 10.08
CA ASP A 202 7.58 12.42 9.63
C ASP A 202 8.07 10.99 9.78
N ILE A 203 8.43 10.35 8.68
CA ILE A 203 8.99 9.00 8.69
C ILE A 203 10.52 9.09 8.63
N PRO A 204 11.23 8.45 9.59
CA PRO A 204 12.69 8.43 9.61
C PRO A 204 13.24 7.47 8.54
N PHE A 205 14.28 7.91 7.86
CA PHE A 205 15.03 7.12 6.89
C PHE A 205 16.53 7.31 7.07
N THR A 206 17.27 6.30 6.66
CA THR A 206 18.68 6.44 6.28
C THR A 206 18.79 6.61 4.77
N SER A 207 19.96 7.03 4.28
CA SER A 207 20.20 7.09 2.82
C SER A 207 19.97 5.71 2.16
N GLU A 208 20.34 4.62 2.83
CA GLU A 208 20.11 3.25 2.35
C GLU A 208 18.62 2.92 2.30
N SER A 209 17.90 3.12 3.42
CA SER A 209 16.48 2.74 3.49
C SER A 209 15.60 3.59 2.58
N TRP A 210 15.93 4.89 2.38
CA TRP A 210 15.23 5.72 1.42
C TRP A 210 15.52 5.29 -0.03
N ASN A 211 16.79 4.99 -0.37
CA ASN A 211 17.12 4.44 -1.68
C ASN A 211 16.33 3.16 -1.97
N GLY A 212 16.30 2.23 -1.04
CA GLY A 212 15.55 0.98 -1.18
C GLY A 212 14.03 1.20 -1.26
N ARG A 213 13.50 2.15 -0.46
CA ARG A 213 12.08 2.54 -0.50
C ARG A 213 11.66 3.08 -1.87
N ILE A 214 12.50 3.93 -2.48
CA ILE A 214 12.23 4.48 -3.81
C ILE A 214 12.45 3.43 -4.90
N LYS A 215 13.50 2.61 -4.80
CA LYS A 215 13.75 1.50 -5.73
C LYS A 215 12.55 0.55 -5.81
N ALA A 216 11.94 0.21 -4.67
CA ALA A 216 10.76 -0.64 -4.58
C ALA A 216 9.45 0.05 -5.00
N CYS A 217 9.48 1.17 -5.69
CA CYS A 217 8.28 1.82 -6.20
C CYS A 217 7.96 1.38 -7.63
N ARG A 218 6.70 1.62 -8.05
CA ARG A 218 6.24 1.32 -9.40
C ARG A 218 7.07 2.01 -10.47
N GLY A 219 7.56 3.22 -10.20
CA GLY A 219 8.33 4.02 -11.15
C GLY A 219 9.70 3.45 -11.50
N ILE A 220 10.25 2.56 -10.68
CA ILE A 220 11.60 2.01 -10.84
C ILE A 220 11.53 0.49 -11.05
N GLU A 221 11.61 -0.29 -10.01
CA GLU A 221 11.87 -1.74 -10.09
C GLU A 221 10.73 -2.53 -10.74
N ALA A 222 9.49 -2.06 -10.61
CA ALA A 222 8.35 -2.69 -11.26
C ALA A 222 8.25 -2.38 -12.77
N SER A 223 9.00 -1.40 -13.31
CA SER A 223 8.77 -0.86 -14.67
C SER A 223 10.02 -0.69 -15.52
N LEU A 224 11.23 -0.72 -14.93
CA LEU A 224 12.48 -0.47 -15.62
C LEU A 224 13.28 -1.76 -15.81
N THR A 225 14.17 -1.76 -16.79
CA THR A 225 15.15 -2.82 -16.99
C THR A 225 16.26 -2.78 -15.93
N SER A 226 16.92 -3.90 -15.68
CA SER A 226 18.03 -3.97 -14.71
C SER A 226 19.12 -2.93 -14.98
N ALA A 227 19.48 -2.70 -16.25
CA ALA A 227 20.49 -1.72 -16.62
C ALA A 227 20.05 -0.26 -16.34
N GLU A 228 18.76 0.05 -16.50
CA GLU A 228 18.19 1.36 -16.15
C GLU A 228 18.14 1.54 -14.63
N ILE A 229 17.76 0.48 -13.89
CA ILE A 229 17.74 0.48 -12.43
C ILE A 229 19.14 0.74 -11.87
N GLU A 230 20.17 0.07 -12.37
CA GLU A 230 21.56 0.27 -11.95
C GLU A 230 22.03 1.71 -12.16
N LYS A 231 21.75 2.29 -13.33
CA LYS A 231 22.09 3.70 -13.64
C LYS A 231 21.34 4.67 -12.71
N TRP A 232 20.02 4.47 -12.55
CA TRP A 232 19.20 5.25 -11.65
C TRP A 232 19.73 5.16 -10.21
N GLU A 233 20.03 3.96 -9.74
CA GLU A 233 20.48 3.72 -8.37
C GLU A 233 21.82 4.40 -8.09
N ALA A 234 22.76 4.38 -9.04
CA ALA A 234 24.04 5.07 -8.92
C ALA A 234 23.84 6.61 -8.79
N GLU A 235 22.98 7.20 -9.62
CA GLU A 235 22.66 8.64 -9.53
C GLU A 235 21.91 8.98 -8.25
N HIS A 236 20.97 8.14 -7.83
CA HIS A 236 20.18 8.37 -6.61
C HIS A 236 21.07 8.28 -5.36
N LYS A 237 21.97 7.30 -5.28
CA LYS A 237 22.96 7.20 -4.20
C LYS A 237 23.91 8.40 -4.18
N LYS A 238 24.35 8.88 -5.36
CA LYS A 238 25.17 10.11 -5.47
C LYS A 238 24.43 11.33 -4.95
N MET A 239 23.17 11.51 -5.31
CA MET A 239 22.32 12.58 -4.81
C MET A 239 22.14 12.49 -3.29
N LEU A 240 21.89 11.30 -2.75
CA LEU A 240 21.71 11.09 -1.31
C LEU A 240 22.99 11.34 -0.50
N ALA A 241 24.17 11.22 -1.09
CA ALA A 241 25.43 11.51 -0.42
C ALA A 241 25.62 13.02 -0.10
N GLU A 242 24.83 13.90 -0.70
CA GLU A 242 24.81 15.35 -0.40
C GLU A 242 24.03 15.67 0.89
N TYR A 243 23.33 14.69 1.48
CA TYR A 243 22.46 14.85 2.66
C TYR A 243 23.02 14.10 3.88
N PRO A 244 22.53 14.43 5.09
CA PRO A 244 22.85 13.63 6.29
C PRO A 244 22.49 12.16 6.09
N LYS A 245 23.27 11.25 6.70
CA LYS A 245 23.04 9.80 6.63
C LYS A 245 21.66 9.38 7.15
N SER A 246 21.04 10.18 8.01
CA SER A 246 19.70 9.96 8.55
C SER A 246 18.91 11.24 8.44
N PHE A 247 17.67 11.15 7.99
CA PHE A 247 16.75 12.27 7.78
C PHE A 247 15.29 11.80 7.94
N LYS A 248 14.39 12.75 7.99
CA LYS A 248 12.96 12.49 7.99
C LYS A 248 12.34 12.94 6.69
N VAL A 249 11.35 12.20 6.21
CA VAL A 249 10.55 12.57 5.05
C VAL A 249 9.10 12.71 5.48
N PRO A 250 8.48 13.88 5.29
CA PRO A 250 7.08 14.08 5.61
C PRO A 250 6.19 13.22 4.70
N HIS A 251 5.26 12.52 5.32
CA HIS A 251 4.23 11.72 4.66
C HIS A 251 2.85 12.22 5.07
N PHE A 252 1.89 12.04 4.19
CA PHE A 252 0.49 12.28 4.47
C PHE A 252 -0.27 10.95 4.44
N ILE A 253 -0.93 10.65 5.54
CA ILE A 253 -1.70 9.42 5.73
C ILE A 253 -3.17 9.76 5.67
N THR A 254 -3.93 8.97 4.91
CA THR A 254 -5.39 9.04 4.91
C THR A 254 -5.96 7.65 5.13
N ILE A 255 -7.02 7.56 5.92
CA ILE A 255 -7.81 6.36 6.13
C ILE A 255 -9.27 6.74 5.91
N MET A 256 -9.88 6.20 4.86
CA MET A 256 -11.29 6.33 4.57
C MET A 256 -12.00 5.09 5.10
N ASP A 257 -12.99 5.28 5.94
CA ASP A 257 -13.79 4.24 6.55
C ASP A 257 -15.18 4.22 5.90
N LEU A 258 -15.43 3.21 5.11
CA LEU A 258 -16.69 2.91 4.46
C LEU A 258 -17.37 1.76 5.20
N VAL A 259 -18.55 2.02 5.76
CA VAL A 259 -19.31 1.02 6.53
C VAL A 259 -20.43 0.45 5.68
N LYS A 260 -20.52 -0.89 5.62
CA LYS A 260 -21.59 -1.59 4.89
C LYS A 260 -22.97 -1.16 5.38
N ILE A 261 -23.85 -0.75 4.43
CA ILE A 261 -25.26 -0.44 4.66
C ILE A 261 -26.08 -1.73 4.68
#